data_91904317558c08ff5be6dfb5413bd1a1
#
_entry.id   91904317558c08ff5be6dfb5413bd1a1
#
_cell.length_a   1.000
_cell.length_b   1.000
_cell.length_c   1.000
_cell.angle_alpha   90.00
_cell.angle_beta   90.00
_cell.angle_gamma   90.00
#
_symmetry.space_group_name_H-M   'P 1'
#
loop_
_entity.id
_entity.type
_entity.pdbx_description
1 polymer ?
#
loop_
_entity_poly.entity_id
_entity_poly.type
_entity_poly.pdbx_seq_one_letter_code
_entity_poly.pdbx_strand_id
1 'polypeptide(L)'
;MTGSEVAPKRLRQNFFMAIKKLSLCLFLSISFILSNTQILAAYHLIEAQGSAELLVFQFNNKPIIDDRVKKLESYLTLWQSPLTSHAEIFINSADKYQLDWTLVAAIAGVESSFGKRVPINSYNAWGWNNGNYRFDSWEQGIDHVNQVLREKYYDRGLKTIRQIGPTYAPPSTTWANKVTYFKTQLEQVDLPASEQLALNLD
;
A
#
# COMPACT_ATOMS: atom_id res chain seq x y z
N MET A 1 -77.48 -16.33 60.78
CA MET A 1 -76.61 -15.31 61.43
C MET A 1 -75.20 -15.52 60.93
N THR A 2 -74.80 -14.71 59.94
CA THR A 2 -73.46 -14.72 59.35
C THR A 2 -72.73 -13.49 59.89
N GLY A 3 -71.85 -13.72 60.87
CA GLY A 3 -70.94 -12.64 61.32
C GLY A 3 -69.79 -12.43 60.35
N SER A 4 -69.79 -11.23 59.66
CA SER A 4 -68.64 -10.85 58.88
C SER A 4 -67.60 -10.25 59.83
N GLU A 5 -66.55 -11.03 60.05
CA GLU A 5 -65.39 -10.63 60.87
C GLU A 5 -64.57 -9.59 60.06
N VAL A 6 -64.71 -8.32 60.43
CA VAL A 6 -63.94 -7.23 59.82
C VAL A 6 -62.58 -7.17 60.50
N ALA A 7 -61.54 -7.50 59.76
CA ALA A 7 -60.13 -7.46 60.22
C ALA A 7 -59.81 -6.09 60.88
N PRO A 8 -59.07 -6.05 61.97
CA PRO A 8 -58.76 -4.82 62.72
C PRO A 8 -57.98 -3.80 61.87
N LYS A 9 -58.39 -2.53 61.99
CA LYS A 9 -57.83 -1.40 61.21
C LYS A 9 -56.30 -1.37 61.18
N ARG A 10 -55.59 -1.82 62.17
CA ARG A 10 -54.12 -1.92 62.25
C ARG A 10 -53.57 -2.93 61.27
N LEU A 11 -54.22 -4.07 61.05
CA LEU A 11 -53.76 -5.06 60.09
C LEU A 11 -53.85 -4.52 58.64
N ARG A 12 -54.91 -3.81 58.31
CA ARG A 12 -55.09 -3.15 56.99
C ARG A 12 -54.04 -2.08 56.76
N GLN A 13 -53.72 -1.25 57.75
CA GLN A 13 -52.70 -0.22 57.60
C GLN A 13 -51.31 -0.81 57.40
N ASN A 14 -50.95 -1.87 58.14
CA ASN A 14 -49.66 -2.55 57.98
C ASN A 14 -49.55 -3.27 56.62
N PHE A 15 -50.62 -3.83 56.12
CA PHE A 15 -50.69 -4.45 54.80
C PHE A 15 -50.51 -3.40 53.68
N PHE A 16 -51.18 -2.23 53.75
CA PHE A 16 -51.01 -1.14 52.79
C PHE A 16 -49.60 -0.55 52.82
N MET A 17 -48.97 -0.42 53.99
CA MET A 17 -47.59 0.03 54.11
C MET A 17 -46.60 -0.95 53.54
N ALA A 18 -46.82 -2.27 53.72
CA ALA A 18 -45.98 -3.32 53.15
C ALA A 18 -46.05 -3.34 51.62
N ILE A 19 -47.25 -3.17 51.03
CA ILE A 19 -47.43 -3.09 49.58
C ILE A 19 -46.73 -1.84 49.01
N LYS A 20 -46.84 -0.66 49.65
CA LYS A 20 -46.14 0.55 49.22
C LYS A 20 -44.63 0.42 49.28
N LYS A 21 -44.05 -0.21 50.29
CA LYS A 21 -42.63 -0.49 50.40
C LYS A 21 -42.15 -1.49 49.33
N LEU A 22 -42.92 -2.53 49.07
CA LEU A 22 -42.63 -3.50 48.04
C LEU A 22 -42.65 -2.87 46.63
N SER A 23 -43.66 -2.02 46.35
CA SER A 23 -43.78 -1.29 45.11
C SER A 23 -42.60 -0.30 44.89
N LEU A 24 -42.19 0.39 45.95
CA LEU A 24 -41.07 1.33 45.90
C LEU A 24 -39.75 0.61 45.61
N CYS A 25 -39.50 -0.55 46.27
CA CYS A 25 -38.34 -1.37 46.03
C CYS A 25 -38.29 -1.93 44.57
N LEU A 26 -39.46 -2.33 44.06
CA LEU A 26 -39.56 -2.82 42.67
C LEU A 26 -39.30 -1.67 41.67
N PHE A 27 -39.81 -0.48 41.91
CA PHE A 27 -39.55 0.68 41.08
C PHE A 27 -38.07 1.08 41.06
N LEU A 28 -37.40 1.06 42.20
CA LEU A 28 -35.98 1.39 42.33
C LEU A 28 -35.10 0.32 41.63
N SER A 29 -35.46 -0.97 41.74
CA SER A 29 -34.71 -2.01 41.06
C SER A 29 -34.86 -1.97 39.53
N ILE A 30 -36.07 -1.68 39.03
CA ILE A 30 -36.32 -1.52 37.60
C ILE A 30 -35.55 -0.30 37.04
N SER A 31 -35.58 0.83 37.75
CA SER A 31 -34.83 2.02 37.36
C SER A 31 -33.34 1.81 37.34
N PHE A 32 -32.77 1.02 38.28
CA PHE A 32 -31.37 0.67 38.30
C PHE A 32 -30.98 -0.27 37.16
N ILE A 33 -31.82 -1.23 36.78
CA ILE A 33 -31.59 -2.10 35.64
C ILE A 33 -31.62 -1.31 34.33
N LEU A 34 -32.60 -0.41 34.14
CA LEU A 34 -32.73 0.44 32.95
C LEU A 34 -31.53 1.38 32.78
N SER A 35 -31.01 1.96 33.88
CA SER A 35 -29.83 2.83 33.79
C SER A 35 -28.58 2.06 33.39
N ASN A 36 -28.40 0.83 33.89
CA ASN A 36 -27.25 -0.01 33.52
C ASN A 36 -27.29 -0.48 32.05
N THR A 37 -28.47 -0.75 31.50
CA THR A 37 -28.60 -1.13 30.08
C THR A 37 -28.29 0.03 29.16
N GLN A 38 -28.65 1.27 29.51
CA GLN A 38 -28.32 2.46 28.73
C GLN A 38 -26.82 2.75 28.76
N ILE A 39 -26.15 2.57 29.90
CA ILE A 39 -24.70 2.73 30.03
C ILE A 39 -24.00 1.68 29.16
N LEU A 40 -24.41 0.42 29.21
CA LEU A 40 -23.81 -0.64 28.40
C LEU A 40 -23.99 -0.39 26.90
N ALA A 41 -25.16 0.07 26.47
CA ALA A 41 -25.41 0.46 25.08
C ALA A 41 -24.52 1.64 24.63
N ALA A 42 -24.29 2.62 25.50
CA ALA A 42 -23.41 3.74 25.23
C ALA A 42 -21.94 3.29 25.09
N TYR A 43 -21.47 2.36 25.92
CA TYR A 43 -20.14 1.77 25.79
C TYR A 43 -19.96 1.06 24.44
N HIS A 44 -20.91 0.25 24.02
CA HIS A 44 -20.84 -0.42 22.71
C HIS A 44 -20.85 0.54 21.53
N LEU A 45 -21.59 1.65 21.63
CA LEU A 45 -21.58 2.68 20.59
C LEU A 45 -20.24 3.42 20.51
N ILE A 46 -19.64 3.74 21.66
CA ILE A 46 -18.33 4.40 21.72
C ILE A 46 -17.24 3.46 21.16
N GLU A 47 -17.28 2.19 21.50
CA GLU A 47 -16.34 1.19 21.00
C GLU A 47 -16.48 0.98 19.48
N ALA A 48 -17.71 0.93 18.98
CA ALA A 48 -17.98 0.84 17.54
C ALA A 48 -17.54 2.10 16.77
N GLN A 49 -17.75 3.30 17.32
CA GLN A 49 -17.28 4.55 16.72
C GLN A 49 -15.75 4.64 16.72
N GLY A 50 -15.09 4.31 17.84
CA GLY A 50 -13.63 4.28 17.91
C GLY A 50 -13.01 3.30 16.91
N SER A 51 -13.63 2.14 16.73
CA SER A 51 -13.18 1.15 15.73
C SER A 51 -13.39 1.65 14.31
N ALA A 52 -14.49 2.34 14.03
CA ALA A 52 -14.75 2.92 12.71
C ALA A 52 -13.77 4.07 12.40
N GLU A 53 -13.48 4.95 13.36
CA GLU A 53 -12.50 6.03 13.19
C GLU A 53 -11.08 5.48 12.97
N LEU A 54 -10.69 4.41 13.68
CA LEU A 54 -9.40 3.75 13.47
C LEU A 54 -9.31 3.11 12.08
N LEU A 55 -10.39 2.49 11.60
CA LEU A 55 -10.44 1.94 10.25
C LEU A 55 -10.33 3.05 9.20
N VAL A 56 -11.09 4.13 9.32
CA VAL A 56 -11.02 5.30 8.42
C VAL A 56 -9.62 5.92 8.45
N PHE A 57 -9.00 6.05 9.65
CA PHE A 57 -7.63 6.53 9.77
C PHE A 57 -6.63 5.61 9.07
N GLN A 58 -6.77 4.31 9.20
CA GLN A 58 -5.91 3.32 8.52
C GLN A 58 -6.11 3.34 6.99
N PHE A 59 -7.34 3.48 6.51
CA PHE A 59 -7.62 3.60 5.08
C PHE A 59 -7.05 4.90 4.50
N ASN A 60 -7.24 6.03 5.17
CA ASN A 60 -6.77 7.35 4.70
C ASN A 60 -5.24 7.51 4.77
N ASN A 61 -4.55 6.71 5.59
CA ASN A 61 -3.09 6.73 5.72
C ASN A 61 -2.40 5.54 5.04
N LYS A 62 -3.13 4.73 4.27
CA LYS A 62 -2.50 3.71 3.44
C LYS A 62 -1.64 4.43 2.40
N PRO A 63 -0.32 4.15 2.32
CA PRO A 63 0.50 4.77 1.30
C PRO A 63 -0.05 4.41 -0.08
N ILE A 64 -0.35 5.42 -0.87
CA ILE A 64 -0.71 5.23 -2.29
C ILE A 64 0.52 4.61 -2.95
N ILE A 65 0.43 3.34 -3.27
CA ILE A 65 1.53 2.64 -3.95
C ILE A 65 1.42 2.99 -5.43
N ASP A 66 2.46 3.61 -5.96
CA ASP A 66 2.55 3.93 -7.38
C ASP A 66 2.44 2.65 -8.25
N ASP A 67 1.45 2.62 -9.14
CA ASP A 67 1.22 1.53 -10.08
C ASP A 67 2.48 1.10 -10.83
N ARG A 68 3.33 2.07 -11.18
CA ARG A 68 4.58 1.83 -11.91
C ARG A 68 5.53 0.96 -11.08
N VAL A 69 5.58 1.17 -9.76
CA VAL A 69 6.38 0.35 -8.83
C VAL A 69 5.89 -1.09 -8.89
N LYS A 70 4.59 -1.30 -8.76
CA LYS A 70 3.97 -2.63 -8.80
C LYS A 70 4.19 -3.35 -10.12
N LYS A 71 4.01 -2.65 -11.25
CA LYS A 71 4.26 -3.19 -12.59
C LYS A 71 5.71 -3.62 -12.76
N LEU A 72 6.64 -2.76 -12.36
CA LEU A 72 8.06 -3.05 -12.47
C LEU A 72 8.47 -4.22 -11.56
N GLU A 73 8.01 -4.22 -10.31
CA GLU A 73 8.27 -5.31 -9.36
C GLU A 73 7.75 -6.66 -9.88
N SER A 74 6.50 -6.70 -10.36
CA SER A 74 5.89 -7.90 -10.94
C SER A 74 6.70 -8.40 -12.15
N TYR A 75 7.07 -7.50 -13.05
CA TYR A 75 7.87 -7.86 -14.22
C TYR A 75 9.24 -8.40 -13.85
N LEU A 76 9.96 -7.72 -12.95
CA LEU A 76 11.28 -8.16 -12.49
C LEU A 76 11.21 -9.50 -11.73
N THR A 77 10.11 -9.76 -11.03
CA THR A 77 9.85 -11.04 -10.36
C THR A 77 9.73 -12.19 -11.38
N LEU A 78 9.00 -11.99 -12.48
CA LEU A 78 8.89 -12.97 -13.58
C LEU A 78 10.28 -13.30 -14.16
N TRP A 79 11.17 -12.32 -14.20
CA TRP A 79 12.55 -12.50 -14.65
C TRP A 79 13.47 -13.08 -13.57
N GLN A 80 13.02 -13.28 -12.33
CA GLN A 80 13.84 -13.68 -11.17
C GLN A 80 15.05 -12.73 -11.01
N SER A 81 14.79 -11.45 -11.13
CA SER A 81 15.81 -10.40 -11.14
C SER A 81 16.27 -10.05 -9.72
N PRO A 82 17.58 -9.86 -9.49
CA PRO A 82 18.07 -9.28 -8.24
C PRO A 82 17.64 -7.82 -8.04
N LEU A 83 17.09 -7.17 -9.08
CA LEU A 83 16.61 -5.80 -9.04
C LEU A 83 15.15 -5.68 -8.57
N THR A 84 14.45 -6.79 -8.29
CA THR A 84 13.02 -6.80 -7.93
C THR A 84 12.72 -5.89 -6.74
N SER A 85 13.49 -5.98 -5.67
CA SER A 85 13.30 -5.15 -4.45
C SER A 85 13.68 -3.67 -4.64
N HIS A 86 14.16 -3.29 -5.82
CA HIS A 86 14.60 -1.93 -6.15
C HIS A 86 13.64 -1.20 -7.10
N ALA A 87 12.44 -1.75 -7.34
CA ALA A 87 11.46 -1.18 -8.27
C ALA A 87 11.12 0.28 -7.93
N GLU A 88 10.92 0.59 -6.66
CA GLU A 88 10.66 1.96 -6.20
C GLU A 88 11.83 2.91 -6.51
N ILE A 89 13.07 2.45 -6.37
CA ILE A 89 14.27 3.26 -6.68
C ILE A 89 14.32 3.61 -8.17
N PHE A 90 13.95 2.67 -9.05
CA PHE A 90 13.85 2.97 -10.49
C PHE A 90 12.86 4.09 -10.76
N ILE A 91 11.66 4.02 -10.16
CA ILE A 91 10.60 5.02 -10.38
C ILE A 91 11.04 6.39 -9.84
N ASN A 92 11.48 6.44 -8.59
CA ASN A 92 11.90 7.68 -7.94
C ASN A 92 13.08 8.34 -8.68
N SER A 93 14.04 7.55 -9.16
CA SER A 93 15.16 8.07 -9.93
C SER A 93 14.75 8.55 -11.31
N ALA A 94 13.87 7.83 -12.02
CA ALA A 94 13.35 8.27 -13.30
C ALA A 94 12.60 9.61 -13.17
N ASP A 95 11.74 9.76 -12.15
CA ASP A 95 11.02 11.01 -11.87
C ASP A 95 11.98 12.16 -11.53
N LYS A 96 12.98 11.92 -10.68
CA LYS A 96 14.03 12.87 -10.31
C LYS A 96 14.73 13.44 -11.54
N TYR A 97 15.05 12.60 -12.52
CA TYR A 97 15.75 13.00 -13.74
C TYR A 97 14.81 13.25 -14.94
N GLN A 98 13.48 13.21 -14.72
CA GLN A 98 12.46 13.43 -15.74
C GLN A 98 12.66 12.54 -16.99
N LEU A 99 12.87 11.26 -16.74
CA LEU A 99 13.00 10.21 -17.75
C LEU A 99 11.77 9.31 -17.73
N ASP A 100 11.59 8.55 -18.81
CA ASP A 100 10.62 7.48 -18.85
C ASP A 100 11.00 6.38 -17.84
N TRP A 101 10.07 6.03 -16.95
CA TRP A 101 10.29 5.10 -15.84
C TRP A 101 10.71 3.68 -16.27
N THR A 102 10.38 3.29 -17.51
CA THR A 102 10.75 1.97 -18.05
C THR A 102 12.15 1.94 -18.65
N LEU A 103 12.72 3.11 -18.99
CA LEU A 103 13.93 3.19 -19.83
C LEU A 103 15.13 2.49 -19.20
N VAL A 104 15.48 2.83 -17.97
CA VAL A 104 16.69 2.29 -17.29
C VAL A 104 16.50 0.81 -16.97
N ALA A 105 15.30 0.38 -16.62
CA ALA A 105 14.99 -1.03 -16.44
C ALA A 105 15.06 -1.82 -17.75
N ALA A 106 14.54 -1.28 -18.86
CA ALA A 106 14.62 -1.92 -20.17
C ALA A 106 16.07 -2.06 -20.66
N ILE A 107 16.93 -1.07 -20.40
CA ILE A 107 18.37 -1.15 -20.70
C ILE A 107 19.02 -2.28 -19.88
N ALA A 108 18.74 -2.39 -18.59
CA ALA A 108 19.22 -3.49 -17.76
C ALA A 108 18.78 -4.87 -18.29
N GLY A 109 17.58 -4.93 -18.86
CA GLY A 109 17.08 -6.14 -19.54
C GLY A 109 17.97 -6.58 -20.70
N VAL A 110 18.37 -5.63 -21.55
CA VAL A 110 19.23 -5.88 -22.73
C VAL A 110 20.65 -6.24 -22.31
N GLU A 111 21.24 -5.47 -21.40
CA GLU A 111 22.66 -5.56 -21.07
C GLU A 111 23.00 -6.77 -20.17
N SER A 112 22.10 -7.11 -19.23
CA SER A 112 22.42 -8.10 -18.21
C SER A 112 21.29 -9.07 -17.88
N SER A 113 20.21 -9.11 -18.67
CA SER A 113 18.99 -9.84 -18.31
C SER A 113 18.48 -9.44 -16.93
N PHE A 114 18.31 -8.14 -16.74
CA PHE A 114 17.88 -7.51 -15.48
C PHE A 114 18.82 -7.81 -14.29
N GLY A 115 20.13 -7.62 -14.48
CA GLY A 115 21.12 -7.77 -13.41
C GLY A 115 21.54 -9.20 -13.10
N LYS A 116 21.00 -10.23 -13.79
CA LYS A 116 21.38 -11.62 -13.57
C LYS A 116 22.77 -11.99 -14.12
N ARG A 117 23.24 -11.26 -15.10
CA ARG A 117 24.50 -11.51 -15.81
C ARG A 117 25.45 -10.34 -15.65
N VAL A 118 25.90 -10.12 -14.42
CA VAL A 118 26.88 -9.08 -14.10
C VAL A 118 28.10 -9.68 -13.41
N PRO A 119 29.28 -9.07 -13.49
CA PRO A 119 30.41 -9.47 -12.68
C PRO A 119 30.07 -9.44 -11.19
N ILE A 120 30.59 -10.38 -10.43
CA ILE A 120 30.33 -10.53 -9.00
C ILE A 120 30.59 -9.18 -8.29
N ASN A 121 29.61 -8.75 -7.50
CA ASN A 121 29.65 -7.51 -6.71
C ASN A 121 29.91 -6.23 -7.54
N SER A 122 29.57 -6.24 -8.83
CA SER A 122 29.73 -5.03 -9.66
C SER A 122 28.51 -4.10 -9.60
N TYR A 123 27.33 -4.62 -9.29
CA TYR A 123 26.05 -3.92 -9.36
C TYR A 123 25.83 -3.14 -10.67
N ASN A 124 26.48 -3.61 -11.76
CA ASN A 124 26.51 -2.96 -13.06
C ASN A 124 25.61 -3.69 -14.06
N ALA A 125 24.31 -3.46 -13.94
CA ALA A 125 23.31 -4.07 -14.83
C ALA A 125 23.27 -3.45 -16.24
N TRP A 126 23.95 -2.36 -16.48
CA TRP A 126 23.86 -1.53 -17.67
C TRP A 126 25.09 -1.58 -18.57
N GLY A 127 26.03 -2.47 -18.31
CA GLY A 127 27.26 -2.60 -19.09
C GLY A 127 28.19 -1.37 -19.00
N TRP A 128 28.06 -0.55 -17.96
CA TRP A 128 28.79 0.71 -17.82
C TRP A 128 30.31 0.52 -17.91
N ASN A 129 30.98 1.36 -18.71
CA ASN A 129 32.41 1.25 -19.00
C ASN A 129 32.80 -0.18 -19.51
N ASN A 130 32.06 -0.68 -20.50
CA ASN A 130 32.24 -2.03 -21.05
C ASN A 130 32.19 -3.14 -19.96
N GLY A 131 31.36 -2.96 -18.94
CA GLY A 131 31.21 -3.89 -17.81
C GLY A 131 32.32 -3.79 -16.75
N ASN A 132 33.31 -2.93 -16.92
CA ASN A 132 34.46 -2.82 -16.00
C ASN A 132 34.19 -1.87 -14.82
N TYR A 133 33.08 -1.13 -14.83
CA TYR A 133 32.72 -0.23 -13.74
C TYR A 133 32.03 -1.03 -12.62
N ARG A 134 32.30 -0.65 -11.37
CA ARG A 134 31.65 -1.18 -10.18
C ARG A 134 30.90 -0.05 -9.48
N PHE A 135 29.63 -0.24 -9.26
CA PHE A 135 28.84 0.58 -8.36
C PHE A 135 28.93 -0.01 -6.95
N ASP A 136 28.67 0.80 -5.93
CA ASP A 136 28.67 0.36 -4.52
C ASP A 136 27.39 -0.42 -4.17
N SER A 137 26.30 -0.15 -4.89
CA SER A 137 25.02 -0.82 -4.74
C SER A 137 24.18 -0.74 -6.01
N TRP A 138 23.04 -1.45 -6.04
CA TRP A 138 22.07 -1.33 -7.12
C TRP A 138 21.45 0.05 -7.21
N GLU A 139 21.14 0.67 -6.06
CA GLU A 139 20.57 2.02 -5.96
C GLU A 139 21.51 3.05 -6.60
N GLN A 140 22.80 2.98 -6.29
CA GLN A 140 23.80 3.86 -6.88
C GLN A 140 23.86 3.68 -8.40
N GLY A 141 23.82 2.45 -8.88
CA GLY A 141 23.82 2.16 -10.31
C GLY A 141 22.59 2.71 -11.02
N ILE A 142 21.40 2.52 -10.44
CA ILE A 142 20.14 3.02 -10.97
C ILE A 142 20.17 4.57 -11.05
N ASP A 143 20.54 5.23 -9.96
CA ASP A 143 20.58 6.71 -9.93
C ASP A 143 21.61 7.26 -10.89
N HIS A 144 22.81 6.69 -10.93
CA HIS A 144 23.88 7.12 -11.84
C HIS A 144 23.49 7.01 -13.31
N VAL A 145 22.89 5.88 -13.71
CA VAL A 145 22.50 5.68 -15.12
C VAL A 145 21.40 6.63 -15.53
N ASN A 146 20.40 6.88 -14.67
CA ASN A 146 19.38 7.90 -14.89
C ASN A 146 20.01 9.30 -15.04
N GLN A 147 20.90 9.68 -14.13
CA GLN A 147 21.63 10.96 -14.20
C GLN A 147 22.35 11.12 -15.53
N VAL A 148 23.12 10.13 -15.93
CA VAL A 148 23.92 10.22 -17.17
C VAL A 148 23.01 10.25 -18.40
N LEU A 149 21.93 9.47 -18.45
CA LEU A 149 20.97 9.55 -19.53
C LEU A 149 20.36 10.96 -19.64
N ARG A 150 20.06 11.61 -18.51
CA ARG A 150 19.60 13.01 -18.52
C ARG A 150 20.67 13.93 -19.05
N GLU A 151 21.83 13.98 -18.41
CA GLU A 151 22.88 14.98 -18.68
C GLU A 151 23.59 14.79 -20.04
N LYS A 152 23.87 13.54 -20.43
CA LYS A 152 24.67 13.25 -21.62
C LYS A 152 23.87 12.96 -22.88
N TYR A 153 22.55 12.66 -22.74
CA TYR A 153 21.67 12.37 -23.88
C TYR A 153 20.49 13.32 -23.97
N TYR A 154 19.60 13.35 -22.99
CA TYR A 154 18.38 14.15 -23.07
C TYR A 154 18.64 15.66 -23.18
N ASP A 155 19.58 16.20 -22.41
CA ASP A 155 19.95 17.62 -22.45
C ASP A 155 20.66 17.98 -23.74
N ARG A 156 21.18 17.01 -24.47
CA ARG A 156 21.75 17.18 -25.82
C ARG A 156 20.74 16.92 -26.95
N GLY A 157 19.46 16.73 -26.61
CA GLY A 157 18.41 16.50 -27.59
C GLY A 157 18.21 15.05 -28.02
N LEU A 158 18.97 14.09 -27.48
CA LEU A 158 18.82 12.66 -27.77
C LEU A 158 17.76 12.05 -26.83
N LYS A 159 16.48 12.19 -27.19
CA LYS A 159 15.35 11.87 -26.33
C LYS A 159 14.67 10.53 -26.66
N THR A 160 15.00 9.93 -27.77
CA THR A 160 14.42 8.64 -28.18
C THR A 160 15.46 7.51 -28.09
N ILE A 161 15.01 6.28 -27.84
CA ILE A 161 15.87 5.08 -27.81
C ILE A 161 16.72 4.97 -29.10
N ARG A 162 16.13 5.29 -30.24
CA ARG A 162 16.83 5.27 -31.54
C ARG A 162 17.94 6.33 -31.64
N GLN A 163 17.77 7.49 -31.03
CA GLN A 163 18.81 8.53 -30.97
C GLN A 163 19.90 8.21 -29.95
N ILE A 164 19.55 7.55 -28.84
CA ILE A 164 20.47 7.14 -27.78
C ILE A 164 21.37 5.99 -28.25
N GLY A 165 20.80 5.01 -28.94
CA GLY A 165 21.46 3.74 -29.30
C GLY A 165 22.83 3.87 -29.95
N PRO A 166 23.04 4.69 -31.00
CA PRO A 166 24.34 4.83 -31.66
C PRO A 166 25.49 5.30 -30.75
N THR A 167 25.17 6.05 -29.69
CA THR A 167 26.16 6.53 -28.72
C THR A 167 26.29 5.60 -27.52
N TYR A 168 25.17 4.98 -27.09
CA TYR A 168 25.16 4.10 -25.91
C TYR A 168 25.82 2.74 -26.19
N ALA A 169 25.50 2.14 -27.31
CA ALA A 169 25.91 0.76 -27.65
C ALA A 169 26.46 0.63 -29.08
N PRO A 170 27.52 1.37 -29.46
CA PRO A 170 28.16 1.17 -30.77
C PRO A 170 28.91 -0.16 -30.80
N PRO A 171 28.95 -0.88 -31.92
CA PRO A 171 28.29 -0.66 -33.21
C PRO A 171 26.92 -1.39 -33.35
N SER A 172 26.18 -1.60 -32.28
CA SER A 172 24.96 -2.41 -32.31
C SER A 172 23.86 -1.77 -33.15
N THR A 173 23.35 -2.52 -34.12
CA THR A 173 22.19 -2.12 -34.94
C THR A 173 20.86 -2.59 -34.35
N THR A 174 20.87 -3.48 -33.36
CA THR A 174 19.68 -4.12 -32.78
C THR A 174 19.35 -3.63 -31.37
N TRP A 175 20.24 -2.88 -30.72
CA TRP A 175 20.10 -2.44 -29.35
C TRP A 175 18.80 -1.66 -29.12
N ALA A 176 18.55 -0.67 -29.94
CA ALA A 176 17.33 0.15 -29.83
C ALA A 176 16.04 -0.66 -29.91
N ASN A 177 16.00 -1.65 -30.80
CA ASN A 177 14.83 -2.53 -30.92
C ASN A 177 14.65 -3.43 -29.69
N LYS A 178 15.73 -3.94 -29.11
CA LYS A 178 15.70 -4.76 -27.90
C LYS A 178 15.26 -3.94 -26.68
N VAL A 179 15.77 -2.70 -26.53
CA VAL A 179 15.34 -1.81 -25.46
C VAL A 179 13.85 -1.45 -25.61
N THR A 180 13.43 -1.13 -26.84
CA THR A 180 12.01 -0.86 -27.13
C THR A 180 11.13 -2.07 -26.81
N TYR A 181 11.56 -3.29 -27.13
CA TYR A 181 10.84 -4.51 -26.78
C TYR A 181 10.61 -4.62 -25.27
N PHE A 182 11.67 -4.51 -24.45
CA PHE A 182 11.52 -4.59 -22.99
C PHE A 182 10.69 -3.43 -22.42
N LYS A 183 10.87 -2.21 -22.95
CA LYS A 183 10.06 -1.06 -22.58
C LYS A 183 8.57 -1.36 -22.80
N THR A 184 8.17 -1.83 -23.97
CA THR A 184 6.80 -2.15 -24.29
C THR A 184 6.24 -3.26 -23.39
N GLN A 185 7.06 -4.28 -23.09
CA GLN A 185 6.65 -5.35 -22.18
C GLN A 185 6.38 -4.81 -20.76
N LEU A 186 7.20 -3.92 -20.25
CA LEU A 186 7.02 -3.27 -18.94
C LEU A 186 5.74 -2.42 -18.90
N GLU A 187 5.46 -1.65 -19.96
CA GLU A 187 4.26 -0.82 -20.06
C GLU A 187 2.96 -1.65 -20.10
N GLN A 188 3.04 -2.87 -20.67
CA GLN A 188 1.91 -3.78 -20.85
C GLN A 188 1.69 -4.75 -19.68
N VAL A 189 2.43 -4.61 -18.58
CA VAL A 189 2.20 -5.46 -17.41
C VAL A 189 0.82 -5.16 -16.83
N ASP A 190 -0.04 -6.16 -16.83
CA ASP A 190 -1.32 -6.13 -16.14
C ASP A 190 -1.12 -6.54 -14.68
N LEU A 191 -1.61 -5.70 -13.77
CA LEU A 191 -1.63 -6.05 -12.36
C LEU A 191 -2.77 -7.04 -12.09
N PRO A 192 -2.59 -8.01 -11.18
CA PRO A 192 -3.66 -8.92 -10.77
C PRO A 192 -4.90 -8.15 -10.33
N ALA A 193 -6.09 -8.68 -10.59
CA ALA A 193 -7.36 -8.02 -10.27
C ALA A 193 -7.48 -7.62 -8.78
N SER A 194 -6.88 -8.40 -7.88
CA SER A 194 -6.81 -8.09 -6.44
C SER A 194 -5.97 -6.84 -6.14
N GLU A 195 -4.92 -6.59 -6.91
CA GLU A 195 -4.08 -5.39 -6.77
C GLU A 195 -4.71 -4.18 -7.46
N GLN A 196 -5.35 -4.39 -8.62
CA GLN A 196 -6.14 -3.34 -9.29
C GLN A 196 -7.30 -2.86 -8.42
N LEU A 197 -7.98 -3.78 -7.72
CA LEU A 197 -9.07 -3.42 -6.80
C LEU A 197 -8.56 -2.59 -5.61
N ALA A 198 -7.38 -2.91 -5.09
CA ALA A 198 -6.77 -2.15 -3.99
C ALA A 198 -6.38 -0.72 -4.40
N LEU A 199 -6.04 -0.50 -5.67
CA LEU A 199 -5.70 0.80 -6.24
C LEU A 199 -6.93 1.67 -6.57
N ASN A 200 -8.07 1.04 -6.90
CA ASN A 200 -9.31 1.73 -7.28
C ASN A 200 -10.24 2.03 -6.08
N LEU A 201 -9.85 1.66 -4.86
CA LEU A 201 -10.61 1.93 -3.63
C LEU A 201 -10.15 3.22 -2.92
N ASP A 202 -9.24 3.96 -3.52
CA ASP A 202 -8.77 5.29 -3.13
C ASP A 202 -9.36 6.37 -4.06
#